data_77f54246518650585eaa04a11c9c88ed
#
_entry.id   77f54246518650585eaa04a11c9c88ed
#
_cell.length_a   1.000
_cell.length_b   1.000
_cell.length_c   1.000
_cell.angle_alpha   90.00
_cell.angle_beta   90.00
_cell.angle_gamma   90.00
#
_symmetry.space_group_name_H-M   'P 1'
#
loop_
_entity.id
_entity.type
_entity.pdbx_description
1 polymer ?
#
loop_
_entity_poly.entity_id
_entity_poly.type
_entity_poly.pdbx_seq_one_letter_code
_entity_poly.pdbx_strand_id
1 'polypeptide(L)'
;MPQRRRLISTGIGSVTAGLLVSSAVSGVWTAGAATDVNDGPDSPEKPPVAVGAYLHYGAPGVERMAELSRWLGGRELKVAHTYLPGDRWENIEGRPEFLRPWADWRRGAEDRMFVLNVPMLERNEARLPDSAVKGLLTAGAQGSFDKHFRTLAARLVESGVPDTVIVLGWEMNGTTYTHRCAPDPEAWKAYWNRIVTAMRSVPGQKFRFDFAPNRGQDAIPWTECYPGDDVVDIIGMDSYDQPPGGTFDEQVNAPYGLRKQVEFAAAHNKAISYPEWGLFRNGDNPEYMRRMLEWIDRHKPLYQTITDYCPHGVWQCDDNPQSSKVFRSKLSANPGPAEPTPAEPGPAEPAPVEPVPVEPDPVDPGVPLPSPLPDDVVMNPVDWCVPMDLGDRVAQWVGEQQFCVEFPWPDGQLGF
;
A
#
# COMPACT_ATOMS: atom_id res chain seq x y z
N MET A 1 39.55 25.40 -50.91
CA MET A 1 39.30 26.69 -51.56
C MET A 1 38.07 26.58 -52.41
N PRO A 2 37.16 27.55 -52.60
CA PRO A 2 36.97 28.80 -51.87
C PRO A 2 35.55 28.94 -51.23
N GLN A 3 35.45 29.71 -50.19
CA GLN A 3 34.90 31.08 -49.98
C GLN A 3 33.38 31.23 -49.95
N ARG A 4 32.94 31.63 -48.74
CA ARG A 4 32.16 32.84 -48.32
C ARG A 4 30.82 33.15 -48.99
N ARG A 5 29.78 33.38 -48.13
CA ARG A 5 29.25 34.72 -47.86
C ARG A 5 28.27 34.75 -46.69
N ARG A 6 28.49 35.73 -45.82
CA ARG A 6 27.58 36.22 -44.75
C ARG A 6 26.46 37.03 -45.38
N LEU A 7 25.29 37.09 -44.78
CA LEU A 7 24.42 38.26 -44.81
C LEU A 7 23.84 38.48 -43.39
N ILE A 8 24.11 39.67 -42.90
CA ILE A 8 23.59 40.34 -41.72
C ILE A 8 22.31 41.05 -42.13
N SER A 9 21.25 40.96 -41.33
CA SER A 9 20.14 41.90 -41.40
C SER A 9 19.76 42.34 -40.01
N THR A 10 20.03 43.61 -39.75
CA THR A 10 19.63 44.46 -38.64
C THR A 10 18.19 44.93 -38.85
N GLY A 11 17.38 44.89 -37.80
CA GLY A 11 16.07 45.55 -37.73
C GLY A 11 15.81 46.09 -36.34
N ILE A 12 15.74 47.43 -36.28
CA ILE A 12 15.61 48.34 -35.18
C ILE A 12 14.15 48.49 -34.71
N GLY A 13 13.92 48.53 -33.41
CA GLY A 13 13.06 49.55 -32.81
C GLY A 13 11.65 49.15 -32.36
N SER A 14 11.38 49.19 -31.08
CA SER A 14 10.61 50.29 -30.43
C SER A 14 10.43 50.01 -28.96
N VAL A 15 10.91 50.97 -28.16
CA VAL A 15 10.70 51.05 -26.71
C VAL A 15 9.34 51.74 -26.50
N THR A 16 8.47 51.14 -25.71
CA THR A 16 7.33 51.81 -25.11
C THR A 16 7.42 51.67 -23.57
N ALA A 17 7.69 52.80 -22.93
CA ALA A 17 7.66 52.94 -21.49
C ALA A 17 6.20 52.96 -20.98
N GLY A 18 5.87 52.08 -20.06
CA GLY A 18 4.59 52.06 -19.34
C GLY A 18 4.84 52.22 -17.83
N LEU A 19 4.26 53.27 -17.28
CA LEU A 19 4.37 53.69 -15.86
C LEU A 19 3.92 52.60 -14.88
N LEU A 20 4.76 52.33 -13.88
CA LEU A 20 4.43 51.61 -12.67
C LEU A 20 3.62 52.53 -11.73
N VAL A 21 2.37 52.16 -11.47
CA VAL A 21 1.61 52.66 -10.31
C VAL A 21 1.66 51.59 -9.22
N SER A 22 2.41 51.88 -8.15
CA SER A 22 2.48 51.06 -6.96
C SER A 22 1.26 51.39 -6.09
N SER A 23 0.31 50.49 -5.98
CA SER A 23 -0.73 50.50 -4.96
C SER A 23 -0.40 49.46 -3.90
N ALA A 24 0.08 49.91 -2.73
CA ALA A 24 0.24 49.06 -1.56
C ALA A 24 -1.16 48.72 -1.02
N VAL A 25 -1.57 47.46 -1.11
CA VAL A 25 -2.73 46.94 -0.39
C VAL A 25 -2.24 46.07 0.75
N SER A 26 -2.43 46.59 1.96
CA SER A 26 -2.23 45.80 3.20
C SER A 26 -3.32 44.75 3.30
N GLY A 27 -3.04 43.52 2.90
CA GLY A 27 -3.92 42.40 3.07
C GLY A 27 -3.75 41.76 4.43
N VAL A 28 -4.80 41.84 5.24
CA VAL A 28 -4.96 41.08 6.49
C VAL A 28 -5.07 39.61 6.11
N TRP A 29 -4.17 38.78 6.60
CA TRP A 29 -4.26 37.34 6.46
C TRP A 29 -5.33 36.80 7.43
N THR A 30 -6.55 36.59 6.92
CA THR A 30 -7.53 35.73 7.61
C THR A 30 -7.19 34.28 7.23
N ALA A 31 -7.00 33.44 8.24
CA ALA A 31 -6.90 32.00 8.07
C ALA A 31 -8.18 31.50 7.37
N GLY A 32 -8.07 31.22 6.09
CA GLY A 32 -9.14 30.62 5.30
C GLY A 32 -9.34 29.19 5.73
N ALA A 33 -10.54 28.89 6.25
CA ALA A 33 -11.04 27.52 6.35
C ALA A 33 -10.95 26.87 4.95
N ALA A 34 -10.45 25.63 4.90
CA ALA A 34 -10.45 24.83 3.69
C ALA A 34 -11.88 24.76 3.14
N THR A 35 -12.10 25.40 2.02
CA THR A 35 -13.36 25.27 1.27
C THR A 35 -13.41 23.85 0.72
N ASP A 36 -14.41 23.08 1.14
CA ASP A 36 -14.85 21.89 0.43
C ASP A 36 -15.03 22.28 -1.04
N VAL A 37 -14.32 21.60 -1.93
CA VAL A 37 -14.54 21.71 -3.35
C VAL A 37 -15.90 21.08 -3.62
N ASN A 38 -16.91 21.94 -3.69
CA ASN A 38 -18.27 21.55 -4.03
C ASN A 38 -18.27 21.13 -5.50
N ASP A 39 -18.28 19.82 -5.77
CA ASP A 39 -18.53 19.28 -7.11
C ASP A 39 -19.92 19.81 -7.55
N GLY A 40 -19.94 20.69 -8.53
CA GLY A 40 -21.17 21.22 -9.11
C GLY A 40 -22.01 20.10 -9.75
N PRO A 41 -23.33 20.32 -9.98
CA PRO A 41 -24.28 19.30 -10.41
C PRO A 41 -24.04 18.70 -11.81
N ASP A 42 -22.97 19.08 -12.51
CA ASP A 42 -22.65 18.62 -13.88
C ASP A 42 -21.36 17.78 -14.00
N SER A 43 -20.72 17.40 -12.88
CA SER A 43 -19.62 16.45 -12.95
C SER A 43 -20.17 15.04 -13.22
N PRO A 44 -19.68 14.29 -14.21
CA PRO A 44 -20.15 12.92 -14.43
C PRO A 44 -19.91 12.10 -13.16
N GLU A 45 -20.97 11.46 -12.69
CA GLU A 45 -20.93 10.63 -11.49
C GLU A 45 -19.82 9.57 -11.64
N LYS A 46 -18.83 9.59 -10.74
CA LYS A 46 -17.75 8.60 -10.77
C LYS A 46 -18.35 7.20 -10.63
N PRO A 47 -17.88 6.21 -11.38
CA PRO A 47 -18.37 4.85 -11.27
C PRO A 47 -18.23 4.34 -9.83
N PRO A 48 -19.11 3.43 -9.41
CA PRO A 48 -19.01 2.85 -8.05
C PRO A 48 -17.65 2.17 -7.86
N VAL A 49 -17.11 2.28 -6.63
CA VAL A 49 -15.82 1.69 -6.26
C VAL A 49 -15.86 0.18 -6.44
N ALA A 50 -14.90 -0.37 -7.18
CA ALA A 50 -14.75 -1.82 -7.31
C ALA A 50 -14.20 -2.40 -6.00
N VAL A 51 -14.94 -3.34 -5.42
CA VAL A 51 -14.63 -3.97 -4.12
C VAL A 51 -14.06 -5.36 -4.31
N GLY A 52 -13.00 -5.66 -3.58
CA GLY A 52 -12.38 -6.97 -3.51
C GLY A 52 -11.73 -7.24 -2.16
N ALA A 53 -10.97 -8.31 -2.11
CA ALA A 53 -10.16 -8.67 -0.93
C ALA A 53 -8.98 -9.54 -1.35
N TYR A 54 -7.89 -9.48 -0.57
CA TYR A 54 -6.88 -10.51 -0.55
C TYR A 54 -7.26 -11.58 0.48
N LEU A 55 -7.49 -12.81 0.04
CA LEU A 55 -8.03 -13.88 0.87
C LEU A 55 -7.09 -15.08 1.01
N HIS A 56 -6.30 -15.36 0.00
CA HIS A 56 -5.29 -16.42 -0.05
C HIS A 56 -4.62 -16.47 -1.44
N TYR A 57 -3.64 -17.33 -1.60
CA TYR A 57 -2.99 -17.61 -2.88
C TYR A 57 -3.77 -18.64 -3.72
N GLY A 58 -3.62 -18.59 -5.05
CA GLY A 58 -4.08 -19.62 -5.97
C GLY A 58 -5.57 -19.93 -5.90
N ALA A 59 -5.96 -21.18 -6.19
CA ALA A 59 -7.35 -21.62 -6.21
C ALA A 59 -8.12 -21.42 -4.89
N PRO A 60 -7.54 -21.66 -3.70
CA PRO A 60 -8.22 -21.38 -2.44
C PRO A 60 -8.62 -19.91 -2.27
N GLY A 61 -7.80 -18.97 -2.77
CA GLY A 61 -8.13 -17.54 -2.75
C GLY A 61 -9.38 -17.23 -3.57
N VAL A 62 -9.49 -17.84 -4.76
CA VAL A 62 -10.66 -17.68 -5.64
C VAL A 62 -11.92 -18.29 -5.01
N GLU A 63 -11.82 -19.47 -4.40
CA GLU A 63 -12.93 -20.12 -3.71
C GLU A 63 -13.47 -19.26 -2.57
N ARG A 64 -12.57 -18.69 -1.78
CA ARG A 64 -12.91 -17.79 -0.67
C ARG A 64 -13.58 -16.48 -1.12
N MET A 65 -13.33 -16.02 -2.34
CA MET A 65 -14.06 -14.87 -2.88
C MET A 65 -15.57 -15.14 -2.98
N ALA A 66 -15.96 -16.34 -3.40
CA ALA A 66 -17.37 -16.72 -3.43
C ALA A 66 -17.98 -16.85 -2.02
N GLU A 67 -17.18 -17.28 -1.05
CA GLU A 67 -17.60 -17.37 0.35
C GLU A 67 -17.75 -16.00 0.99
N LEU A 68 -16.79 -15.10 0.79
CA LEU A 68 -16.89 -13.69 1.24
C LEU A 68 -18.10 -13.00 0.62
N SER A 69 -18.36 -13.21 -0.67
CA SER A 69 -19.56 -12.70 -1.34
C SER A 69 -20.85 -13.16 -0.64
N ARG A 70 -20.95 -14.47 -0.29
CA ARG A 70 -22.09 -14.99 0.48
C ARG A 70 -22.21 -14.35 1.86
N TRP A 71 -21.07 -14.21 2.57
CA TRP A 71 -21.05 -13.57 3.88
C TRP A 71 -21.49 -12.11 3.82
N LEU A 72 -21.20 -11.41 2.71
CA LEU A 72 -21.66 -10.06 2.41
C LEU A 72 -23.11 -10.03 1.82
N GLY A 73 -23.92 -11.04 2.09
CA GLY A 73 -25.32 -11.04 1.67
C GLY A 73 -25.53 -11.15 0.15
N GLY A 74 -24.59 -11.75 -0.58
CA GLY A 74 -24.63 -11.89 -2.02
C GLY A 74 -24.01 -10.73 -2.80
N ARG A 75 -23.26 -9.83 -2.13
CA ARG A 75 -22.55 -8.76 -2.82
C ARG A 75 -21.52 -9.35 -3.78
N GLU A 76 -21.63 -9.01 -5.06
CA GLU A 76 -20.64 -9.43 -6.04
C GLU A 76 -19.32 -8.67 -5.83
N LEU A 77 -18.23 -9.42 -5.68
CA LEU A 77 -16.88 -8.87 -5.65
C LEU A 77 -16.42 -8.63 -7.09
N LYS A 78 -15.83 -7.45 -7.32
CA LYS A 78 -15.38 -7.03 -8.65
C LYS A 78 -13.86 -7.10 -8.81
N VAL A 79 -13.11 -7.28 -7.72
CA VAL A 79 -11.65 -7.31 -7.75
C VAL A 79 -11.14 -8.59 -7.13
N ALA A 80 -10.37 -9.37 -7.89
CA ALA A 80 -9.51 -10.42 -7.39
C ALA A 80 -8.13 -9.86 -7.15
N HIS A 81 -7.57 -10.09 -5.97
CA HIS A 81 -6.25 -9.60 -5.59
C HIS A 81 -5.39 -10.76 -5.07
N THR A 82 -4.15 -10.84 -5.57
CA THR A 82 -3.15 -11.79 -5.08
C THR A 82 -1.72 -11.31 -5.34
N TYR A 83 -0.74 -12.02 -4.78
CA TYR A 83 0.68 -11.71 -4.87
C TYR A 83 1.41 -12.84 -5.60
N LEU A 84 2.36 -12.48 -6.45
CA LEU A 84 3.35 -13.46 -6.90
C LEU A 84 4.37 -13.72 -5.79
N PRO A 85 4.72 -14.99 -5.52
CA PRO A 85 5.79 -15.28 -4.58
C PRO A 85 7.11 -14.68 -5.05
N GLY A 86 7.77 -13.95 -4.13
CA GLY A 86 9.00 -13.19 -4.44
C GLY A 86 10.30 -13.92 -4.10
N ASP A 87 10.25 -15.24 -3.87
CA ASP A 87 11.41 -16.04 -3.45
C ASP A 87 12.43 -16.28 -4.57
N ARG A 88 11.94 -16.45 -5.81
CA ARG A 88 12.77 -16.72 -7.01
C ARG A 88 12.11 -16.20 -8.28
N TRP A 89 12.91 -15.99 -9.31
CA TRP A 89 12.44 -15.44 -10.59
C TRP A 89 11.35 -16.28 -11.26
N GLU A 90 11.43 -17.61 -11.21
CA GLU A 90 10.43 -18.49 -11.82
C GLU A 90 9.02 -18.27 -11.24
N ASN A 91 8.92 -17.86 -9.97
CA ASN A 91 7.66 -17.55 -9.33
C ASN A 91 7.19 -16.13 -9.69
N ILE A 92 8.12 -15.16 -9.76
CA ILE A 92 7.83 -13.78 -10.23
C ILE A 92 7.36 -13.77 -11.70
N GLU A 93 7.85 -14.69 -12.51
CA GLU A 93 7.38 -14.88 -13.89
C GLU A 93 5.92 -15.36 -13.99
N GLY A 94 5.26 -15.66 -12.88
CA GLY A 94 3.86 -16.09 -12.84
C GLY A 94 3.66 -17.48 -13.44
N ARG A 95 3.82 -18.53 -12.64
CA ARG A 95 3.59 -19.90 -13.11
C ARG A 95 2.15 -20.08 -13.60
N PRO A 96 1.91 -20.79 -14.71
CA PRO A 96 0.57 -20.96 -15.27
C PRO A 96 -0.44 -21.56 -14.28
N GLU A 97 -0.01 -22.53 -13.46
CA GLU A 97 -0.85 -23.15 -12.43
C GLU A 97 -1.29 -22.16 -11.33
N PHE A 98 -0.47 -21.16 -11.06
CA PHE A 98 -0.80 -20.11 -10.11
C PHE A 98 -1.74 -19.06 -10.72
N LEU A 99 -1.50 -18.65 -11.97
CA LEU A 99 -2.27 -17.59 -12.63
C LEU A 99 -3.66 -18.06 -13.10
N ARG A 100 -3.78 -19.35 -13.51
CA ARG A 100 -5.00 -19.85 -14.13
C ARG A 100 -6.27 -19.64 -13.31
N PRO A 101 -6.34 -19.97 -12.01
CA PRO A 101 -7.58 -19.76 -11.24
C PRO A 101 -8.04 -18.30 -11.24
N TRP A 102 -7.11 -17.36 -11.12
CA TRP A 102 -7.39 -15.94 -11.14
C TRP A 102 -7.82 -15.43 -12.51
N ALA A 103 -7.16 -15.91 -13.57
CA ALA A 103 -7.49 -15.59 -14.94
C ALA A 103 -8.90 -16.12 -15.29
N ASP A 104 -9.23 -17.35 -14.89
CA ASP A 104 -10.55 -17.93 -15.09
C ASP A 104 -11.62 -17.12 -14.36
N TRP A 105 -11.36 -16.71 -13.13
CA TRP A 105 -12.28 -15.87 -12.38
C TRP A 105 -12.47 -14.49 -13.06
N ARG A 106 -11.38 -13.82 -13.50
CA ARG A 106 -11.46 -12.53 -14.19
C ARG A 106 -12.28 -12.61 -15.46
N ARG A 107 -12.08 -13.66 -16.28
CA ARG A 107 -12.81 -13.85 -17.53
C ARG A 107 -14.28 -14.23 -17.34
N GLY A 108 -14.66 -14.63 -16.14
CA GLY A 108 -16.04 -15.02 -15.80
C GLY A 108 -17.05 -13.84 -15.86
N ALA A 109 -16.60 -12.57 -15.86
CA ALA A 109 -17.43 -11.39 -16.09
C ALA A 109 -16.60 -10.22 -16.61
N GLU A 110 -17.18 -9.39 -17.48
CA GLU A 110 -16.48 -8.29 -18.16
C GLU A 110 -16.05 -7.18 -17.21
N ASP A 111 -16.83 -6.92 -16.15
CA ASP A 111 -16.60 -5.85 -15.18
C ASP A 111 -15.75 -6.28 -13.97
N ARG A 112 -15.16 -7.46 -14.01
CA ARG A 112 -14.17 -7.92 -13.01
C ARG A 112 -12.79 -7.37 -13.32
N MET A 113 -12.00 -7.21 -12.28
CA MET A 113 -10.62 -6.74 -12.32
C MET A 113 -9.71 -7.76 -11.66
N PHE A 114 -8.55 -8.00 -12.26
CA PHE A 114 -7.48 -8.78 -11.63
C PHE A 114 -6.35 -7.83 -11.23
N VAL A 115 -6.03 -7.82 -9.94
CA VAL A 115 -4.94 -7.04 -9.33
C VAL A 115 -3.87 -8.00 -8.86
N LEU A 116 -2.64 -7.77 -9.29
CA LEU A 116 -1.51 -8.65 -9.05
C LEU A 116 -0.32 -7.87 -8.49
N ASN A 117 0.05 -8.17 -7.23
CA ASN A 117 1.28 -7.66 -6.65
C ASN A 117 2.49 -8.38 -7.23
N VAL A 118 3.41 -7.62 -7.81
CA VAL A 118 4.59 -8.14 -8.50
C VAL A 118 5.86 -7.62 -7.83
N PRO A 119 6.68 -8.50 -7.22
CA PRO A 119 7.98 -8.12 -6.70
C PRO A 119 8.91 -7.66 -7.83
N MET A 120 9.69 -6.60 -7.60
CA MET A 120 10.68 -6.16 -8.60
C MET A 120 11.96 -7.00 -8.57
N LEU A 121 12.25 -7.68 -7.45
CA LEU A 121 13.44 -8.49 -7.24
C LEU A 121 13.09 -9.82 -6.60
N GLU A 122 13.84 -10.86 -6.93
CA GLU A 122 13.78 -12.14 -6.19
C GLU A 122 14.37 -12.00 -4.78
N ARG A 123 14.13 -12.99 -3.94
CA ARG A 123 14.48 -12.96 -2.51
C ARG A 123 13.90 -11.71 -1.84
N ASN A 124 12.63 -11.43 -2.16
CA ASN A 124 11.98 -10.16 -1.83
C ASN A 124 11.98 -9.83 -0.33
N GLU A 125 11.99 -10.85 0.53
CA GLU A 125 11.96 -10.71 2.00
C GLU A 125 13.27 -11.13 2.68
N ALA A 126 14.37 -11.24 1.92
CA ALA A 126 15.64 -11.78 2.44
C ALA A 126 16.44 -10.80 3.32
N ARG A 127 15.90 -9.61 3.62
CA ARG A 127 16.57 -8.58 4.45
C ARG A 127 18.01 -8.28 4.01
N LEU A 128 18.22 -8.17 2.70
CA LEU A 128 19.54 -7.86 2.15
C LEU A 128 20.03 -6.48 2.62
N PRO A 129 21.34 -6.29 2.85
CA PRO A 129 21.88 -4.98 3.20
C PRO A 129 21.70 -3.97 2.05
N ASP A 130 21.63 -2.69 2.38
CA ASP A 130 21.36 -1.61 1.40
C ASP A 130 22.37 -1.59 0.26
N SER A 131 23.64 -1.91 0.51
CA SER A 131 24.66 -1.99 -0.53
C SER A 131 24.36 -3.08 -1.57
N ALA A 132 23.82 -4.22 -1.16
CA ALA A 132 23.40 -5.28 -2.07
C ALA A 132 22.15 -4.87 -2.86
N VAL A 133 21.15 -4.26 -2.17
CA VAL A 133 19.95 -3.73 -2.81
C VAL A 133 20.29 -2.69 -3.86
N LYS A 134 21.15 -1.72 -3.55
CA LYS A 134 21.65 -0.74 -4.50
C LYS A 134 22.25 -1.38 -5.75
N GLY A 135 23.10 -2.42 -5.58
CA GLY A 135 23.67 -3.16 -6.69
C GLY A 135 22.62 -3.83 -7.58
N LEU A 136 21.60 -4.44 -6.96
CA LEU A 136 20.49 -5.09 -7.67
C LEU A 136 19.61 -4.08 -8.41
N LEU A 137 19.29 -2.94 -7.80
CA LEU A 137 18.53 -1.86 -8.45
C LEU A 137 19.28 -1.31 -9.65
N THR A 138 20.59 -1.09 -9.53
CA THR A 138 21.46 -0.66 -10.65
C THR A 138 21.45 -1.68 -11.78
N ALA A 139 21.59 -2.98 -11.49
CA ALA A 139 21.53 -4.05 -12.49
C ALA A 139 20.16 -4.10 -13.18
N GLY A 140 19.08 -3.94 -12.41
CA GLY A 140 17.71 -3.84 -12.94
C GLY A 140 17.53 -2.65 -13.87
N ALA A 141 18.01 -1.47 -13.48
CA ALA A 141 18.00 -0.27 -14.32
C ALA A 141 18.74 -0.45 -15.64
N GLN A 142 19.78 -1.29 -15.66
CA GLN A 142 20.52 -1.67 -16.85
C GLN A 142 19.86 -2.78 -17.69
N GLY A 143 18.70 -3.32 -17.24
CA GLY A 143 17.91 -4.30 -17.97
C GLY A 143 18.27 -5.76 -17.73
N SER A 144 19.08 -6.07 -16.71
CA SER A 144 19.50 -7.45 -16.39
C SER A 144 18.31 -8.39 -16.15
N PHE A 145 17.17 -7.87 -15.73
CA PHE A 145 16.00 -8.65 -15.34
C PHE A 145 14.80 -8.53 -16.30
N ASP A 146 14.92 -7.80 -17.39
CA ASP A 146 13.85 -7.56 -18.38
C ASP A 146 13.16 -8.83 -18.86
N LYS A 147 13.92 -9.92 -19.04
CA LYS A 147 13.39 -11.20 -19.53
C LYS A 147 12.27 -11.75 -18.64
N HIS A 148 12.41 -11.61 -17.33
CA HIS A 148 11.44 -12.16 -16.35
C HIS A 148 10.11 -11.44 -16.46
N PHE A 149 10.13 -10.11 -16.59
CA PHE A 149 8.91 -9.30 -16.73
C PHE A 149 8.25 -9.45 -18.10
N ARG A 150 9.03 -9.65 -19.17
CA ARG A 150 8.45 -10.04 -20.47
C ARG A 150 7.78 -11.41 -20.41
N THR A 151 8.39 -12.36 -19.71
CA THR A 151 7.78 -13.68 -19.50
C THR A 151 6.46 -13.60 -18.73
N LEU A 152 6.43 -12.84 -17.62
CA LEU A 152 5.18 -12.60 -16.88
C LEU A 152 4.11 -11.96 -17.77
N ALA A 153 4.47 -10.91 -18.49
CA ALA A 153 3.53 -10.21 -19.38
C ALA A 153 2.97 -11.14 -20.46
N ALA A 154 3.82 -11.96 -21.09
CA ALA A 154 3.38 -12.95 -22.08
C ALA A 154 2.39 -13.98 -21.46
N ARG A 155 2.71 -14.50 -20.27
CA ARG A 155 1.84 -15.47 -19.56
C ARG A 155 0.48 -14.86 -19.19
N LEU A 156 0.44 -13.60 -18.76
CA LEU A 156 -0.81 -12.91 -18.47
C LEU A 156 -1.68 -12.72 -19.73
N VAL A 157 -1.05 -12.32 -20.85
CA VAL A 157 -1.75 -12.19 -22.14
C VAL A 157 -2.25 -13.55 -22.63
N GLU A 158 -1.42 -14.58 -22.58
CA GLU A 158 -1.78 -15.96 -22.97
C GLU A 158 -2.88 -16.54 -22.08
N SER A 159 -2.92 -16.15 -20.80
CA SER A 159 -4.00 -16.54 -19.88
C SER A 159 -5.31 -15.79 -20.12
N GLY A 160 -5.34 -14.83 -21.06
CA GLY A 160 -6.53 -14.06 -21.41
C GLY A 160 -6.88 -12.95 -20.40
N VAL A 161 -5.88 -12.43 -19.67
CA VAL A 161 -6.00 -11.30 -18.73
C VAL A 161 -5.00 -10.17 -19.08
N PRO A 162 -5.07 -9.66 -20.33
CA PRO A 162 -4.13 -8.65 -20.79
C PRO A 162 -4.27 -7.30 -20.10
N ASP A 163 -5.35 -7.07 -19.37
CA ASP A 163 -5.72 -5.84 -18.68
C ASP A 163 -5.49 -5.89 -17.16
N THR A 164 -4.69 -6.86 -16.70
CA THR A 164 -4.30 -6.98 -15.29
C THR A 164 -3.74 -5.66 -14.76
N VAL A 165 -4.16 -5.26 -13.56
CA VAL A 165 -3.53 -4.19 -12.79
C VAL A 165 -2.30 -4.77 -12.09
N ILE A 166 -1.15 -4.20 -12.36
CA ILE A 166 0.14 -4.62 -11.81
C ILE A 166 0.50 -3.66 -10.67
N VAL A 167 0.43 -4.13 -9.43
CA VAL A 167 0.96 -3.43 -8.27
C VAL A 167 2.44 -3.80 -8.18
N LEU A 168 3.27 -2.93 -8.77
CA LEU A 168 4.69 -3.24 -8.97
C LEU A 168 5.51 -2.73 -7.78
N GLY A 169 6.24 -3.60 -7.09
CA GLY A 169 7.16 -3.21 -6.02
C GLY A 169 6.49 -2.40 -4.92
N TRP A 170 5.38 -2.89 -4.37
CA TRP A 170 4.59 -2.24 -3.32
C TRP A 170 5.41 -1.94 -2.06
N GLU A 171 4.94 -0.97 -1.24
CA GLU A 171 5.58 -0.54 0.02
C GLU A 171 7.07 -0.20 -0.11
N MET A 172 7.48 0.30 -1.26
CA MET A 172 8.88 0.59 -1.60
C MET A 172 9.54 1.62 -0.69
N ASN A 173 8.76 2.44 -0.02
CA ASN A 173 9.25 3.45 0.92
C ASN A 173 9.61 2.88 2.30
N GLY A 174 9.31 1.59 2.56
CA GLY A 174 9.65 0.86 3.77
C GLY A 174 11.04 0.22 3.76
N THR A 175 11.29 -0.62 4.76
CA THR A 175 12.56 -1.35 4.93
C THR A 175 12.45 -2.85 4.70
N THR A 176 11.23 -3.38 4.58
CA THR A 176 10.94 -4.82 4.60
C THR A 176 11.46 -5.54 3.36
N TYR A 177 11.18 -4.97 2.17
CA TYR A 177 11.39 -5.67 0.91
C TYR A 177 12.75 -5.39 0.28
N THR A 178 13.25 -6.38 -0.47
CA THR A 178 14.48 -6.21 -1.27
C THR A 178 14.31 -5.13 -2.34
N HIS A 179 13.11 -4.92 -2.85
CA HIS A 179 12.82 -3.86 -3.82
C HIS A 179 12.58 -2.48 -3.19
N ARG A 180 12.98 -2.24 -1.93
CA ARG A 180 12.86 -0.91 -1.30
C ARG A 180 13.65 0.16 -2.04
N CYS A 181 13.13 1.38 -2.02
CA CYS A 181 13.63 2.51 -2.80
C CYS A 181 14.81 3.25 -2.15
N ALA A 182 14.81 3.37 -0.83
CA ALA A 182 15.75 4.23 -0.09
C ALA A 182 17.25 4.01 -0.41
N PRO A 183 17.75 2.78 -0.69
CA PRO A 183 19.17 2.58 -1.00
C PRO A 183 19.66 3.27 -2.26
N ASP A 184 18.80 3.48 -3.27
CA ASP A 184 19.11 4.25 -4.48
C ASP A 184 17.80 4.62 -5.23
N PRO A 185 17.16 5.76 -4.89
CA PRO A 185 15.90 6.18 -5.50
C PRO A 185 15.97 6.37 -7.01
N GLU A 186 17.10 6.87 -7.53
CA GLU A 186 17.24 7.08 -8.98
C GLU A 186 17.35 5.74 -9.74
N ALA A 187 18.14 4.79 -9.22
CA ALA A 187 18.22 3.45 -9.81
C ALA A 187 16.87 2.73 -9.69
N TRP A 188 16.12 2.92 -8.58
CA TRP A 188 14.81 2.35 -8.38
C TRP A 188 13.81 2.85 -9.43
N LYS A 189 13.71 4.17 -9.63
CA LYS A 189 12.86 4.78 -10.66
C LYS A 189 13.24 4.31 -12.07
N ALA A 190 14.53 4.27 -12.37
CA ALA A 190 15.00 3.78 -13.65
C ALA A 190 14.65 2.29 -13.87
N TYR A 191 14.74 1.47 -12.81
CA TYR A 191 14.38 0.06 -12.88
C TYR A 191 12.87 -0.14 -13.06
N TRP A 192 12.02 0.61 -12.32
CA TRP A 192 10.57 0.62 -12.56
C TRP A 192 10.24 0.93 -14.02
N ASN A 193 10.78 2.03 -14.54
CA ASN A 193 10.60 2.40 -15.95
C ASN A 193 11.01 1.28 -16.91
N ARG A 194 12.08 0.57 -16.58
CA ARG A 194 12.58 -0.55 -17.37
C ARG A 194 11.61 -1.73 -17.37
N ILE A 195 11.06 -2.08 -16.21
CA ILE A 195 10.07 -3.15 -16.07
C ILE A 195 8.81 -2.81 -16.88
N VAL A 196 8.27 -1.61 -16.72
CA VAL A 196 7.08 -1.17 -17.45
C VAL A 196 7.31 -1.23 -18.96
N THR A 197 8.47 -0.76 -19.43
CA THR A 197 8.86 -0.84 -20.86
C THR A 197 8.94 -2.29 -21.33
N ALA A 198 9.54 -3.18 -20.55
CA ALA A 198 9.64 -4.59 -20.88
C ALA A 198 8.28 -5.27 -20.97
N MET A 199 7.38 -5.02 -20.02
CA MET A 199 6.02 -5.57 -20.02
C MET A 199 5.17 -4.99 -21.15
N ARG A 200 5.23 -3.68 -21.38
CA ARG A 200 4.50 -3.00 -22.47
C ARG A 200 4.99 -3.40 -23.87
N SER A 201 6.18 -3.99 -24.00
CA SER A 201 6.68 -4.49 -25.29
C SER A 201 5.98 -5.77 -25.77
N VAL A 202 5.23 -6.45 -24.90
CA VAL A 202 4.51 -7.70 -25.26
C VAL A 202 3.23 -7.37 -26.01
N PRO A 203 3.04 -7.91 -27.23
CA PRO A 203 1.85 -7.65 -28.03
C PRO A 203 0.54 -8.06 -27.34
N GLY A 204 -0.49 -7.24 -27.48
CA GLY A 204 -1.83 -7.52 -26.94
C GLY A 204 -2.04 -7.14 -25.47
N GLN A 205 -0.99 -6.74 -24.75
CA GLN A 205 -1.11 -6.28 -23.38
C GLN A 205 -1.88 -4.95 -23.28
N LYS A 206 -2.54 -4.74 -22.15
CA LYS A 206 -3.29 -3.54 -21.76
C LYS A 206 -3.12 -3.28 -20.25
N PHE A 207 -1.96 -3.64 -19.70
CA PHE A 207 -1.69 -3.53 -18.27
C PHE A 207 -1.80 -2.09 -17.79
N ARG A 208 -2.26 -1.94 -16.56
CA ARG A 208 -2.19 -0.70 -15.80
C ARG A 208 -1.23 -0.90 -14.64
N PHE A 209 -0.36 0.07 -14.41
CA PHE A 209 0.65 0.00 -13.37
C PHE A 209 0.24 0.87 -12.19
N ASP A 210 0.15 0.24 -11.02
CA ASP A 210 -0.24 0.85 -9.76
C ASP A 210 0.99 1.05 -8.89
N PHE A 211 1.24 2.30 -8.51
CA PHE A 211 2.31 2.71 -7.61
C PHE A 211 1.73 2.80 -6.19
N ALA A 212 1.96 1.77 -5.38
CA ALA A 212 1.39 1.59 -4.04
C ALA A 212 2.45 1.67 -2.93
N PRO A 213 2.76 2.86 -2.39
CA PRO A 213 3.57 3.00 -1.20
C PRO A 213 2.82 2.59 0.06
N ASN A 214 3.56 2.25 1.12
CA ASN A 214 3.05 2.21 2.48
C ASN A 214 2.68 3.62 2.96
N ARG A 215 1.58 3.74 3.70
CA ARG A 215 1.08 5.00 4.24
C ARG A 215 2.12 5.65 5.17
N GLY A 216 2.44 6.91 4.90
CA GLY A 216 3.38 7.69 5.70
C GLY A 216 4.75 7.86 5.04
N GLN A 217 5.66 8.48 5.78
CA GLN A 217 7.03 8.71 5.29
C GLN A 217 7.85 7.43 5.27
N ASP A 218 7.75 6.62 6.32
CA ASP A 218 8.53 5.41 6.55
C ASP A 218 10.06 5.68 6.44
N ALA A 219 10.83 4.87 5.70
CA ALA A 219 12.27 5.06 5.53
C ALA A 219 12.60 6.22 4.57
N ILE A 220 11.72 6.54 3.64
CA ILE A 220 11.87 7.63 2.66
C ILE A 220 10.49 8.17 2.26
N PRO A 221 10.35 9.49 2.04
CA PRO A 221 9.14 10.03 1.42
C PRO A 221 8.82 9.31 0.11
N TRP A 222 7.68 8.63 0.03
CA TRP A 222 7.35 7.83 -1.16
C TRP A 222 7.30 8.66 -2.45
N THR A 223 7.09 9.98 -2.37
CA THR A 223 7.13 10.87 -3.53
C THR A 223 8.52 10.95 -4.16
N GLU A 224 9.59 10.64 -3.43
CA GLU A 224 10.95 10.58 -3.98
C GLU A 224 11.17 9.33 -4.84
N CYS A 225 10.34 8.31 -4.63
CA CYS A 225 10.35 7.07 -5.40
C CYS A 225 9.45 7.12 -6.64
N TYR A 226 8.66 8.18 -6.84
CA TYR A 226 7.71 8.26 -7.94
C TYR A 226 8.41 8.24 -9.30
N PRO A 227 8.15 7.21 -10.16
CA PRO A 227 8.92 6.99 -11.39
C PRO A 227 8.47 7.84 -12.59
N GLY A 228 7.37 8.58 -12.44
CA GLY A 228 6.85 9.51 -13.46
C GLY A 228 5.51 9.09 -14.07
N ASP A 229 4.83 10.07 -14.65
CA ASP A 229 3.44 9.95 -15.14
C ASP A 229 3.29 8.99 -16.33
N ASP A 230 4.33 8.82 -17.14
CA ASP A 230 4.28 7.98 -18.34
C ASP A 230 4.23 6.48 -18.03
N VAL A 231 4.65 6.10 -16.83
CA VAL A 231 4.79 4.70 -16.40
C VAL A 231 3.91 4.32 -15.21
N VAL A 232 3.19 5.27 -14.64
CA VAL A 232 2.21 5.06 -13.56
C VAL A 232 0.83 5.39 -14.09
N ASP A 233 -0.12 4.48 -13.93
CA ASP A 233 -1.51 4.65 -14.33
C ASP A 233 -2.41 4.93 -13.11
N ILE A 234 -2.05 4.42 -11.94
CA ILE A 234 -2.80 4.50 -10.69
C ILE A 234 -1.82 4.82 -9.55
N ILE A 235 -2.25 5.66 -8.61
CA ILE A 235 -1.51 5.94 -7.37
C ILE A 235 -2.24 5.29 -6.22
N GLY A 236 -1.76 4.12 -5.82
CA GLY A 236 -2.25 3.36 -4.69
C GLY A 236 -1.72 3.84 -3.35
N MET A 237 -2.17 3.21 -2.29
CA MET A 237 -1.61 3.30 -0.96
C MET A 237 -2.01 2.09 -0.13
N ASP A 238 -1.03 1.45 0.48
CA ASP A 238 -1.26 0.41 1.47
C ASP A 238 -1.44 1.06 2.84
N SER A 239 -2.64 0.90 3.42
CA SER A 239 -3.06 1.65 4.60
C SER A 239 -3.64 0.75 5.67
N TYR A 240 -2.80 0.37 6.61
CA TYR A 240 -3.21 -0.40 7.78
C TYR A 240 -3.41 0.48 9.00
N ASP A 241 -4.29 0.06 9.93
CA ASP A 241 -4.51 0.70 11.22
C ASP A 241 -3.34 0.42 12.17
N GLN A 242 -2.30 1.22 12.05
CA GLN A 242 -1.08 1.10 12.83
C GLN A 242 -0.42 2.46 13.08
N PRO A 243 0.42 2.58 14.14
CA PRO A 243 1.26 3.75 14.34
C PRO A 243 2.19 4.04 13.13
N PRO A 244 2.59 5.32 12.92
CA PRO A 244 2.19 6.49 13.68
C PRO A 244 0.75 6.91 13.38
N GLY A 245 0.05 7.42 14.43
CA GLY A 245 -1.35 7.82 14.38
C GLY A 245 -2.24 6.81 15.10
N GLY A 246 -2.83 7.24 16.23
CA GLY A 246 -3.79 6.46 17.00
C GLY A 246 -5.22 6.65 16.52
N THR A 247 -5.49 7.76 15.85
CA THR A 247 -6.80 8.09 15.28
C THR A 247 -6.75 8.12 13.76
N PHE A 248 -7.89 7.91 13.13
CA PHE A 248 -7.99 7.98 11.67
C PHE A 248 -7.62 9.37 11.12
N ASP A 249 -7.98 10.45 11.83
CA ASP A 249 -7.64 11.81 11.40
C ASP A 249 -6.12 12.06 11.46
N GLU A 250 -5.44 11.53 12.45
CA GLU A 250 -3.98 11.57 12.50
C GLU A 250 -3.37 10.80 11.32
N GLN A 251 -3.90 9.63 10.99
CA GLN A 251 -3.44 8.84 9.84
C GLN A 251 -3.71 9.55 8.50
N VAL A 252 -4.85 10.21 8.34
CA VAL A 252 -5.18 11.02 7.16
C VAL A 252 -4.21 12.18 7.00
N ASN A 253 -3.89 12.88 8.10
CA ASN A 253 -3.10 14.12 8.09
C ASN A 253 -1.60 13.88 8.32
N ALA A 254 -1.16 12.64 8.55
CA ALA A 254 0.25 12.32 8.68
C ALA A 254 1.04 12.78 7.45
N PRO A 255 2.31 13.18 7.60
CA PRO A 255 3.17 13.40 6.44
C PRO A 255 3.14 12.18 5.53
N TYR A 256 2.90 12.40 4.22
CA TYR A 256 2.76 11.34 3.21
C TYR A 256 1.64 10.32 3.48
N GLY A 257 0.62 10.71 4.27
CA GLY A 257 -0.58 9.93 4.57
C GLY A 257 -1.65 9.99 3.48
N LEU A 258 -2.86 9.56 3.83
CA LEU A 258 -3.98 9.42 2.89
C LEU A 258 -4.34 10.74 2.18
N ARG A 259 -4.31 11.88 2.88
CA ARG A 259 -4.55 13.20 2.24
C ARG A 259 -3.52 13.49 1.18
N LYS A 260 -2.23 13.26 1.48
CA LYS A 260 -1.14 13.49 0.52
C LYS A 260 -1.26 12.62 -0.71
N GLN A 261 -1.73 11.36 -0.59
CA GLN A 261 -2.00 10.49 -1.73
C GLN A 261 -3.05 11.11 -2.66
N VAL A 262 -4.19 11.52 -2.11
CA VAL A 262 -5.30 12.12 -2.91
C VAL A 262 -4.83 13.39 -3.62
N GLU A 263 -4.16 14.29 -2.89
CA GLU A 263 -3.63 15.54 -3.46
C GLU A 263 -2.58 15.29 -4.55
N PHE A 264 -1.68 14.33 -4.32
CA PHE A 264 -0.64 13.97 -5.28
C PHE A 264 -1.24 13.34 -6.53
N ALA A 265 -2.17 12.41 -6.38
CA ALA A 265 -2.86 11.79 -7.52
C ALA A 265 -3.63 12.82 -8.36
N ALA A 266 -4.31 13.76 -7.71
CA ALA A 266 -5.00 14.84 -8.41
C ALA A 266 -4.02 15.75 -9.18
N ALA A 267 -2.85 16.09 -8.58
CA ALA A 267 -1.83 16.91 -9.23
C ALA A 267 -1.22 16.22 -10.48
N HIS A 268 -1.18 14.87 -10.48
CA HIS A 268 -0.66 14.05 -11.57
C HIS A 268 -1.76 13.52 -12.50
N ASN A 269 -3.03 13.91 -12.29
CA ASN A 269 -4.19 13.44 -13.05
C ASN A 269 -4.28 11.90 -13.09
N LYS A 270 -4.06 11.25 -11.95
CA LYS A 270 -4.14 9.80 -11.80
C LYS A 270 -5.33 9.40 -10.94
N ALA A 271 -5.88 8.21 -11.21
CA ALA A 271 -6.80 7.55 -10.29
C ALA A 271 -6.07 7.13 -9.02
N ILE A 272 -6.81 6.96 -7.91
CA ILE A 272 -6.29 6.35 -6.68
C ILE A 272 -6.82 4.94 -6.51
N SER A 273 -6.11 4.15 -5.68
CA SER A 273 -6.50 2.82 -5.25
C SER A 273 -6.07 2.56 -3.80
N TYR A 274 -6.68 1.54 -3.21
CA TYR A 274 -6.23 0.95 -1.94
C TYR A 274 -6.02 -0.55 -2.16
N PRO A 275 -4.85 -0.95 -2.71
CA PRO A 275 -4.53 -2.36 -2.96
C PRO A 275 -4.52 -3.19 -1.68
N GLU A 276 -4.04 -2.58 -0.60
CA GLU A 276 -3.98 -3.18 0.73
C GLU A 276 -4.50 -2.23 1.79
N TRP A 277 -5.43 -2.71 2.60
CA TRP A 277 -5.86 -1.99 3.79
C TRP A 277 -6.51 -2.95 4.79
N GLY A 278 -6.55 -2.57 6.04
CA GLY A 278 -7.15 -3.37 7.10
C GLY A 278 -6.71 -2.93 8.48
N LEU A 279 -7.08 -3.74 9.47
CA LEU A 279 -6.64 -3.57 10.85
C LEU A 279 -5.18 -4.02 11.01
N PHE A 280 -4.52 -3.64 12.09
CA PHE A 280 -3.22 -4.15 12.43
C PHE A 280 -2.90 -3.93 13.93
N ARG A 281 -1.92 -3.08 14.25
CA ARG A 281 -1.34 -2.96 15.60
C ARG A 281 -2.24 -2.26 16.62
N ASN A 282 -3.29 -1.56 16.16
CA ASN A 282 -4.27 -0.91 17.03
C ASN A 282 -5.43 -1.86 17.44
N GLY A 283 -5.37 -3.14 17.04
CA GLY A 283 -6.35 -4.16 17.40
C GLY A 283 -7.69 -4.04 16.68
N ASP A 284 -8.78 -4.58 17.28
CA ASP A 284 -10.14 -4.45 16.76
C ASP A 284 -10.63 -3.01 16.90
N ASN A 285 -10.56 -2.26 15.80
CA ASN A 285 -10.88 -0.83 15.76
C ASN A 285 -12.04 -0.55 14.80
N PRO A 286 -13.30 -0.65 15.27
CA PRO A 286 -14.48 -0.40 14.46
C PRO A 286 -14.57 1.05 13.97
N GLU A 287 -14.00 2.02 14.70
CA GLU A 287 -13.97 3.43 14.28
C GLU A 287 -13.05 3.63 13.06
N TYR A 288 -11.85 3.04 13.06
CA TYR A 288 -11.00 3.03 11.88
C TYR A 288 -11.72 2.39 10.69
N MET A 289 -12.33 1.22 10.90
CA MET A 289 -13.07 0.49 9.85
C MET A 289 -14.16 1.36 9.23
N ARG A 290 -14.97 2.02 10.06
CA ARG A 290 -16.04 2.92 9.63
C ARG A 290 -15.48 4.11 8.84
N ARG A 291 -14.46 4.77 9.37
CA ARG A 291 -13.86 5.97 8.80
C ARG A 291 -13.11 5.68 7.49
N MET A 292 -12.42 4.54 7.39
CA MET A 292 -11.76 4.14 6.15
C MET A 292 -12.77 3.84 5.04
N LEU A 293 -13.87 3.17 5.34
CA LEU A 293 -14.94 2.95 4.36
C LEU A 293 -15.61 4.26 3.92
N GLU A 294 -15.80 5.23 4.82
CA GLU A 294 -16.31 6.56 4.49
C GLU A 294 -15.31 7.39 3.66
N TRP A 295 -14.01 7.23 3.94
CA TRP A 295 -12.94 7.82 3.12
C TRP A 295 -12.95 7.25 1.70
N ILE A 296 -13.02 5.95 1.56
CA ILE A 296 -13.14 5.25 0.28
C ILE A 296 -14.39 5.72 -0.48
N ASP A 297 -15.53 5.82 0.18
CA ASP A 297 -16.76 6.28 -0.45
C ASP A 297 -16.66 7.74 -0.90
N ARG A 298 -16.03 8.62 -0.13
CA ARG A 298 -15.82 10.03 -0.46
C ARG A 298 -14.89 10.23 -1.63
N HIS A 299 -13.75 9.54 -1.66
CA HIS A 299 -12.69 9.78 -2.65
C HIS A 299 -12.79 8.89 -3.89
N LYS A 300 -13.68 7.90 -3.89
CA LYS A 300 -14.01 7.02 -5.02
C LYS A 300 -12.75 6.48 -5.72
N PRO A 301 -11.91 5.69 -5.02
CA PRO A 301 -10.80 4.99 -5.67
C PRO A 301 -11.31 4.10 -6.81
N LEU A 302 -10.44 3.82 -7.77
CA LEU A 302 -10.73 2.88 -8.85
C LEU A 302 -11.12 1.50 -8.30
N TYR A 303 -10.40 1.06 -7.27
CA TYR A 303 -10.68 -0.17 -6.55
C TYR A 303 -10.13 -0.11 -5.12
N GLN A 304 -10.64 -1.02 -4.29
CA GLN A 304 -10.11 -1.29 -2.96
C GLN A 304 -10.16 -2.79 -2.65
N THR A 305 -9.15 -3.29 -1.96
CA THR A 305 -9.06 -4.67 -1.51
C THR A 305 -8.61 -4.73 -0.05
N ILE A 306 -9.50 -5.19 0.83
CA ILE A 306 -9.13 -5.45 2.22
C ILE A 306 -8.20 -6.66 2.28
N THR A 307 -7.18 -6.62 3.13
CA THR A 307 -6.34 -7.78 3.45
C THR A 307 -7.04 -8.58 4.53
N ASP A 308 -7.59 -9.76 4.18
CA ASP A 308 -8.48 -10.48 5.08
C ASP A 308 -7.87 -11.79 5.59
N TYR A 309 -6.92 -11.66 6.49
CA TYR A 309 -6.38 -12.69 7.39
C TYR A 309 -5.95 -12.03 8.70
N CYS A 310 -5.76 -12.80 9.79
CA CYS A 310 -5.32 -12.23 11.06
C CYS A 310 -3.89 -11.65 10.99
N PRO A 311 -3.66 -10.45 11.56
CA PRO A 311 -4.58 -9.65 12.35
C PRO A 311 -5.40 -8.63 11.55
N HIS A 312 -5.29 -8.58 10.24
CA HIS A 312 -5.79 -7.50 9.38
C HIS A 312 -7.27 -7.61 9.03
N GLY A 313 -7.76 -8.84 8.94
CA GLY A 313 -9.04 -9.16 8.35
C GLY A 313 -10.24 -9.01 9.27
N VAL A 314 -11.41 -9.14 8.66
CA VAL A 314 -12.71 -8.99 9.33
C VAL A 314 -13.62 -10.21 9.14
N TRP A 315 -13.33 -11.08 8.16
CA TRP A 315 -14.08 -12.29 7.88
C TRP A 315 -13.29 -13.56 8.24
N GLN A 316 -12.01 -13.61 7.91
CA GLN A 316 -11.12 -14.73 8.23
C GLN A 316 -10.35 -14.53 9.55
N CYS A 317 -10.71 -13.52 10.36
CA CYS A 317 -10.06 -13.20 11.60
C CYS A 317 -11.08 -12.97 12.72
N ASP A 318 -11.17 -13.90 13.66
CA ASP A 318 -12.09 -13.82 14.79
C ASP A 318 -11.66 -12.78 15.86
N ASP A 319 -10.44 -12.25 15.76
CA ASP A 319 -9.91 -11.26 16.70
C ASP A 319 -10.55 -9.87 16.53
N ASN A 320 -11.27 -9.65 15.40
CA ASN A 320 -11.82 -8.34 15.02
C ASN A 320 -13.36 -8.31 14.90
N PRO A 321 -14.12 -8.76 15.92
CA PRO A 321 -15.58 -8.93 15.81
C PRO A 321 -16.35 -7.64 15.65
N GLN A 322 -15.89 -6.51 16.19
CA GLN A 322 -16.60 -5.22 16.08
C GLN A 322 -16.38 -4.61 14.70
N SER A 323 -15.14 -4.61 14.22
CA SER A 323 -14.79 -4.16 12.86
C SER A 323 -15.47 -5.01 11.79
N SER A 324 -15.59 -6.32 12.02
CA SER A 324 -16.32 -7.27 11.17
C SER A 324 -17.79 -6.86 11.01
N LYS A 325 -18.47 -6.49 12.10
CA LYS A 325 -19.86 -6.00 12.05
C LYS A 325 -19.97 -4.72 11.23
N VAL A 326 -19.06 -3.75 11.45
CA VAL A 326 -19.04 -2.48 10.70
C VAL A 326 -18.84 -2.74 9.21
N PHE A 327 -17.83 -3.52 8.84
CA PHE A 327 -17.51 -3.86 7.45
C PHE A 327 -18.72 -4.51 6.75
N ARG A 328 -19.31 -5.52 7.40
CA ARG A 328 -20.45 -6.23 6.88
C ARG A 328 -21.67 -5.33 6.72
N SER A 329 -21.97 -4.45 7.69
CA SER A 329 -23.12 -3.55 7.62
C SER A 329 -23.00 -2.53 6.49
N LYS A 330 -21.79 -2.04 6.21
CA LYS A 330 -21.53 -1.05 5.15
C LYS A 330 -21.46 -1.66 3.75
N LEU A 331 -20.99 -2.89 3.62
CA LEU A 331 -20.73 -3.52 2.32
C LEU A 331 -21.71 -4.63 1.94
N SER A 332 -22.60 -5.07 2.81
CA SER A 332 -23.60 -6.08 2.47
C SER A 332 -24.54 -5.60 1.36
N ALA A 333 -24.88 -6.49 0.44
CA ALA A 333 -25.93 -6.24 -0.56
C ALA A 333 -27.34 -6.07 0.07
N ASN A 334 -27.54 -6.68 1.24
CA ASN A 334 -28.74 -6.59 2.04
C ASN A 334 -28.37 -6.14 3.46
N PRO A 335 -28.08 -4.86 3.68
CA PRO A 335 -27.85 -4.37 5.03
C PRO A 335 -29.15 -4.61 5.83
N GLY A 336 -29.06 -5.38 6.94
CA GLY A 336 -30.15 -5.46 7.92
C GLY A 336 -30.53 -4.06 8.41
N PRO A 337 -31.62 -3.93 9.21
CA PRO A 337 -31.97 -2.65 9.77
C PRO A 337 -30.75 -2.01 10.41
N ALA A 338 -30.47 -0.77 10.04
CA ALA A 338 -29.33 -0.03 10.57
C ALA A 338 -29.42 -0.02 12.10
N GLU A 339 -28.41 -0.58 12.79
CA GLU A 339 -28.28 -0.32 14.21
C GLU A 339 -28.19 1.20 14.41
N PRO A 340 -28.92 1.78 15.38
CA PRO A 340 -28.86 3.21 15.60
C PRO A 340 -27.40 3.62 15.86
N THR A 341 -26.93 4.55 15.09
CA THR A 341 -25.61 5.19 15.29
C THR A 341 -25.54 5.62 16.75
N PRO A 342 -24.50 5.25 17.52
CA PRO A 342 -24.31 5.81 18.85
C PRO A 342 -24.39 7.34 18.71
N ALA A 343 -25.26 7.99 19.47
CA ALA A 343 -25.35 9.44 19.49
C ALA A 343 -23.96 9.99 19.80
N GLU A 344 -23.49 10.95 19.00
CA GLU A 344 -22.27 11.70 19.34
C GLU A 344 -22.40 12.13 20.81
N PRO A 345 -21.36 11.90 21.63
CA PRO A 345 -21.39 12.43 22.99
C PRO A 345 -21.53 13.94 22.88
N GLY A 346 -22.65 14.43 23.37
CA GLY A 346 -22.92 15.87 23.49
C GLY A 346 -21.72 16.53 24.21
N PRO A 347 -21.51 17.84 24.02
CA PRO A 347 -20.39 18.53 24.64
C PRO A 347 -20.41 18.22 26.14
N ALA A 348 -19.29 17.64 26.61
CA ALA A 348 -19.10 17.25 27.99
C ALA A 348 -19.32 18.49 28.87
N GLU A 349 -20.28 18.42 29.80
CA GLU A 349 -20.37 19.41 30.86
C GLU A 349 -19.01 19.48 31.58
N PRO A 350 -18.52 20.71 31.90
CA PRO A 350 -17.23 20.84 32.59
C PRO A 350 -17.30 20.11 33.92
N ALA A 351 -16.43 19.15 34.10
CA ALA A 351 -16.29 18.41 35.36
C ALA A 351 -16.04 19.38 36.52
N PRO A 352 -16.60 19.14 37.72
CA PRO A 352 -16.32 19.94 38.90
C PRO A 352 -14.79 19.90 39.16
N VAL A 353 -14.21 21.08 39.35
CA VAL A 353 -12.79 21.21 39.68
C VAL A 353 -12.57 20.68 41.10
N GLU A 354 -12.02 19.50 41.26
CA GLU A 354 -11.51 19.01 42.53
C GLU A 354 -10.30 19.84 42.97
N PRO A 355 -10.14 20.16 44.26
CA PRO A 355 -9.00 20.92 44.74
C PRO A 355 -7.69 20.12 44.55
N VAL A 356 -6.70 20.76 43.93
CA VAL A 356 -5.37 20.21 43.70
C VAL A 356 -4.72 19.81 45.03
N PRO A 357 -4.28 18.55 45.21
CA PRO A 357 -3.48 18.18 46.38
C PRO A 357 -2.14 18.86 46.31
N VAL A 358 -1.71 19.44 47.43
CA VAL A 358 -0.38 20.02 47.63
C VAL A 358 0.62 18.86 47.63
N GLU A 359 1.61 18.90 46.71
CA GLU A 359 2.71 17.95 46.69
C GLU A 359 3.56 18.04 47.98
N PRO A 360 3.92 16.95 48.61
CA PRO A 360 5.00 16.93 49.60
C PRO A 360 6.38 16.96 48.94
N ASP A 361 7.32 17.61 49.60
CA ASP A 361 8.71 17.78 49.20
C ASP A 361 9.43 16.47 48.82
N PRO A 362 10.47 16.54 47.94
CA PRO A 362 11.15 15.35 47.43
C PRO A 362 11.95 14.62 48.50
N VAL A 363 11.68 13.34 48.64
CA VAL A 363 12.47 12.42 49.48
C VAL A 363 13.61 11.84 48.67
N ASP A 364 14.79 11.88 49.26
CA ASP A 364 16.11 11.37 48.94
C ASP A 364 16.17 10.06 48.14
N PRO A 365 17.03 9.90 47.11
CA PRO A 365 17.17 8.71 46.29
C PRO A 365 18.07 7.65 46.95
N GLY A 366 17.48 6.69 47.62
CA GLY A 366 18.15 5.55 48.20
C GLY A 366 17.48 4.22 47.84
N VAL A 367 17.27 3.92 46.54
CA VAL A 367 16.87 2.59 46.13
C VAL A 367 18.03 1.89 45.44
N PRO A 368 18.51 0.74 45.93
CA PRO A 368 19.56 -0.05 45.30
C PRO A 368 19.06 -0.59 43.94
N LEU A 369 19.87 -0.45 42.89
CA LEU A 369 19.67 -1.14 41.61
C LEU A 369 19.65 -2.66 41.84
N PRO A 370 18.79 -3.42 41.13
CA PRO A 370 18.83 -4.87 41.19
C PRO A 370 20.17 -5.39 40.64
N SER A 371 20.72 -6.38 41.37
CA SER A 371 21.96 -7.07 41.03
C SER A 371 21.93 -7.65 39.61
N PRO A 372 23.07 -7.70 38.90
CA PRO A 372 23.14 -8.36 37.61
C PRO A 372 22.82 -9.85 37.73
N LEU A 373 22.16 -10.39 36.74
CA LEU A 373 21.83 -11.81 36.60
C LEU A 373 23.11 -12.65 36.58
N PRO A 374 23.08 -13.90 37.08
CA PRO A 374 24.24 -14.79 37.06
C PRO A 374 24.69 -15.13 35.66
N ASP A 375 26.00 -15.22 35.44
CA ASP A 375 26.69 -15.44 34.16
C ASP A 375 26.49 -16.84 33.53
N ASP A 376 25.58 -17.66 34.00
CA ASP A 376 25.44 -19.07 33.59
C ASP A 376 24.10 -19.43 32.93
N VAL A 377 23.39 -18.47 32.34
CA VAL A 377 22.21 -18.81 31.51
C VAL A 377 22.63 -19.02 30.07
N VAL A 378 23.02 -20.25 29.74
CA VAL A 378 23.11 -20.71 28.35
C VAL A 378 21.68 -20.80 27.81
N MET A 379 21.24 -19.79 27.05
CA MET A 379 20.01 -19.90 26.29
C MET A 379 20.25 -20.72 25.03
N ASN A 380 19.67 -21.91 24.99
CA ASN A 380 19.61 -22.72 23.79
C ASN A 380 18.78 -21.96 22.72
N PRO A 381 19.16 -22.02 21.42
CA PRO A 381 18.34 -21.48 20.37
C PRO A 381 16.98 -22.17 20.41
N VAL A 382 15.91 -21.36 20.54
CA VAL A 382 14.55 -21.88 20.49
C VAL A 382 14.16 -21.90 19.02
N ASP A 383 14.21 -23.09 18.41
CA ASP A 383 13.61 -23.32 17.11
C ASP A 383 12.09 -23.18 17.24
N TRP A 384 11.53 -22.16 16.66
CA TRP A 384 10.08 -21.98 16.59
C TRP A 384 9.58 -22.69 15.34
N CYS A 385 9.00 -23.88 15.53
CA CYS A 385 8.43 -24.69 14.47
C CYS A 385 6.90 -24.61 14.53
N VAL A 386 6.28 -24.18 13.45
CA VAL A 386 4.81 -24.20 13.31
C VAL A 386 4.44 -25.34 12.36
N PRO A 387 3.55 -26.28 12.75
CA PRO A 387 3.07 -27.30 11.85
C PRO A 387 2.27 -26.63 10.71
N MET A 388 2.61 -26.96 9.47
CA MET A 388 1.86 -26.50 8.30
C MET A 388 0.69 -27.44 8.07
N ASP A 389 -0.53 -26.93 8.16
CA ASP A 389 -1.71 -27.64 7.70
C ASP A 389 -1.79 -27.54 6.17
N LEU A 390 -1.27 -28.57 5.52
CA LEU A 390 -1.30 -28.69 4.05
C LEU A 390 -2.58 -29.37 3.54
N GLY A 391 -3.51 -29.69 4.43
CA GLY A 391 -4.70 -30.48 4.13
C GLY A 391 -4.37 -31.97 3.85
N ASP A 392 -5.29 -32.88 4.18
CA ASP A 392 -5.09 -34.35 4.18
C ASP A 392 -4.53 -34.92 2.87
N ARG A 393 -4.85 -34.33 1.73
CA ARG A 393 -4.40 -34.83 0.42
C ARG A 393 -2.95 -34.50 0.08
N VAL A 394 -2.44 -33.39 0.60
CA VAL A 394 -1.04 -32.97 0.38
C VAL A 394 -0.14 -33.60 1.43
N ALA A 395 -0.61 -33.71 2.67
CA ALA A 395 0.11 -34.37 3.76
C ALA A 395 0.40 -35.86 3.44
N GLN A 396 -0.48 -36.55 2.71
CA GLN A 396 -0.25 -37.91 2.24
C GLN A 396 0.91 -38.06 1.24
N TRP A 397 1.29 -37.00 0.54
CA TRP A 397 2.34 -37.02 -0.49
C TRP A 397 3.70 -36.51 -0.01
N VAL A 398 3.71 -35.56 0.93
CA VAL A 398 4.94 -34.88 1.38
C VAL A 398 5.26 -35.08 2.86
N GLY A 399 4.40 -35.82 3.59
CA GLY A 399 4.50 -35.99 5.03
C GLY A 399 4.12 -34.71 5.80
N GLU A 400 4.08 -34.79 7.12
CA GLU A 400 3.90 -33.61 7.98
C GLU A 400 5.12 -32.69 7.84
N GLN A 401 4.91 -31.52 7.26
CA GLN A 401 5.94 -30.49 7.12
C GLN A 401 5.79 -29.48 8.26
N GLN A 402 6.91 -29.16 8.90
CA GLN A 402 6.98 -28.08 9.88
C GLN A 402 7.79 -26.93 9.28
N PHE A 403 7.28 -25.72 9.38
CA PHE A 403 8.04 -24.53 9.06
C PHE A 403 8.79 -24.08 10.31
N CYS A 404 10.13 -24.27 10.31
CA CYS A 404 10.99 -23.85 11.40
C CYS A 404 11.72 -22.57 11.04
N VAL A 405 11.62 -21.55 11.88
CA VAL A 405 12.40 -20.32 11.77
C VAL A 405 13.58 -20.42 12.72
N GLU A 406 14.78 -20.58 12.19
CA GLU A 406 16.01 -20.40 12.95
C GLU A 406 16.27 -18.90 13.08
N PHE A 407 16.28 -18.36 14.29
CA PHE A 407 16.77 -17.03 14.57
C PHE A 407 18.26 -17.10 14.88
N PRO A 408 19.15 -16.70 13.95
CA PRO A 408 20.55 -16.51 14.30
C PRO A 408 20.65 -15.24 15.16
N TRP A 409 20.92 -15.42 16.46
CA TRP A 409 21.36 -14.31 17.29
C TRP A 409 22.77 -13.91 16.82
N PRO A 410 23.03 -12.63 16.56
CA PRO A 410 24.40 -12.22 16.32
C PRO A 410 25.21 -12.41 17.59
N ASP A 411 26.33 -13.11 17.49
CA ASP A 411 27.33 -13.26 18.53
C ASP A 411 27.64 -11.90 19.19
N GLY A 412 27.56 -11.93 20.52
CA GLY A 412 27.71 -10.84 21.43
C GLY A 412 28.71 -9.75 21.02
N GLN A 413 28.16 -8.55 20.87
CA GLN A 413 28.81 -7.29 21.28
C GLN A 413 27.73 -6.26 21.58
N LEU A 414 27.37 -6.17 22.87
CA LEU A 414 26.82 -4.94 23.43
C LEU A 414 28.00 -4.00 23.62
N GLY A 415 28.18 -3.07 22.70
CA GLY A 415 28.95 -1.85 22.87
C GLY A 415 27.99 -0.74 23.31
N PHE A 416 28.29 -0.07 24.42
CA PHE A 416 27.62 1.03 25.06
C PHE A 416 27.25 2.20 24.15
#